data_5559bd6a8ec072c197b237ac5641b836
#
_entry.id   5559bd6a8ec072c197b237ac5641b836
#
_cell.length_a   1.000
_cell.length_b   1.000
_cell.length_c   1.000
_cell.angle_alpha   90.00
_cell.angle_beta   90.00
_cell.angle_gamma   90.00
#
_symmetry.space_group_name_H-M   'P 1'
#
loop_
_entity.id
_entity.type
_entity.pdbx_description
1 polymer ?
#
loop_
_entity_poly.entity_id
_entity_poly.type
_entity_poly.pdbx_seq_one_letter_code
_entity_poly.pdbx_strand_id
1 'polypeptide(L)'
;LATIDDGSCVFVSCQVFGCTIELACNYNPLATVDDGSCDFCSCSYGTWFETSEAAYGVEIEAVAEHSEGDLSGMTTYRLYLTVPSENDEITSFTGNDEFALSLATTTSFYQELIFGGVTPENISVGAIGFIPNLAYDSWVTIGLDGPAVSPEADVSLLPGSWASTFENGESFTIDDGLGSGWYILPGTPNGVAGTLNRI
;
A
#
# COMPACT_ATOMS: atom_id res chain seq x y z
N LEU A 1 -7.67 -29.14 40.39
CA LEU A 1 -8.48 -29.98 39.50
C LEU A 1 -9.75 -30.33 40.24
N ALA A 2 -10.91 -29.73 39.84
CA ALA A 2 -12.21 -30.12 40.34
C ALA A 2 -12.54 -31.53 39.79
N THR A 3 -12.86 -32.47 40.64
CA THR A 3 -13.19 -33.85 40.28
C THR A 3 -14.73 -34.11 40.31
N ILE A 4 -15.49 -33.12 40.71
CA ILE A 4 -16.94 -33.17 40.75
C ILE A 4 -17.45 -31.86 40.16
N ASP A 5 -18.37 -31.94 39.16
CA ASP A 5 -19.06 -30.78 38.63
C ASP A 5 -20.14 -30.36 39.66
N ASP A 6 -20.03 -29.16 40.18
CA ASP A 6 -20.98 -28.57 41.13
C ASP A 6 -22.05 -27.74 40.44
N GLY A 7 -22.16 -27.80 39.11
CA GLY A 7 -23.11 -27.06 38.29
C GLY A 7 -22.81 -25.57 38.17
N SER A 8 -21.62 -25.11 38.61
CA SER A 8 -21.20 -23.71 38.51
C SER A 8 -20.58 -23.36 37.15
N CYS A 9 -20.37 -24.34 36.26
CA CYS A 9 -19.88 -24.09 34.91
C CYS A 9 -20.93 -23.36 34.07
N VAL A 10 -20.80 -22.09 33.90
CA VAL A 10 -21.61 -21.30 32.99
C VAL A 10 -21.00 -21.37 31.61
N PHE A 11 -21.53 -22.22 30.74
CA PHE A 11 -21.11 -22.31 29.32
C PHE A 11 -21.66 -21.19 28.45
N VAL A 12 -22.32 -20.20 29.04
CA VAL A 12 -22.94 -19.09 28.30
C VAL A 12 -21.99 -17.93 28.33
N SER A 13 -21.38 -17.67 27.17
CA SER A 13 -20.58 -16.48 26.82
C SER A 13 -19.23 -16.32 27.52
N CYS A 14 -18.26 -17.17 27.21
CA CYS A 14 -16.89 -16.70 27.22
C CYS A 14 -16.75 -15.68 26.05
N GLN A 15 -16.99 -14.40 26.33
CA GLN A 15 -16.61 -13.36 25.40
C GLN A 15 -15.09 -13.31 25.40
N VAL A 16 -14.51 -13.66 24.27
CA VAL A 16 -13.09 -13.48 24.03
C VAL A 16 -12.95 -12.14 23.31
N PHE A 17 -12.38 -11.18 23.96
CA PHE A 17 -12.08 -9.87 23.39
C PHE A 17 -10.79 -9.94 22.57
N GLY A 18 -10.74 -9.20 21.47
CA GLY A 18 -9.60 -9.12 20.58
C GLY A 18 -9.99 -8.67 19.18
N CYS A 19 -9.01 -8.48 18.31
CA CYS A 19 -9.27 -8.12 16.93
C CYS A 19 -9.97 -9.26 16.18
N THR A 20 -11.13 -8.97 15.56
CA THR A 20 -11.92 -9.92 14.78
C THR A 20 -11.75 -9.79 13.27
N ILE A 21 -10.90 -8.86 12.81
CA ILE A 21 -10.65 -8.60 11.39
C ILE A 21 -9.45 -9.42 10.94
N GLU A 22 -9.69 -10.37 10.03
CA GLU A 22 -8.66 -11.32 9.54
C GLU A 22 -7.43 -10.66 8.91
N LEU A 23 -7.59 -9.45 8.37
CA LEU A 23 -6.52 -8.68 7.74
C LEU A 23 -5.64 -7.92 8.76
N ALA A 24 -6.02 -7.88 10.03
CA ALA A 24 -5.22 -7.23 11.06
C ALA A 24 -4.07 -8.14 11.53
N CYS A 25 -2.93 -7.54 11.82
CA CYS A 25 -1.73 -8.24 12.27
C CYS A 25 -1.89 -8.97 13.59
N ASN A 26 -2.80 -8.50 14.42
CA ASN A 26 -3.14 -9.06 15.71
C ASN A 26 -4.50 -9.76 15.70
N TYR A 27 -4.94 -10.24 14.52
CA TYR A 27 -6.15 -11.03 14.40
C TYR A 27 -6.16 -12.20 15.39
N ASN A 28 -7.24 -12.32 16.13
CA ASN A 28 -7.43 -13.42 17.06
C ASN A 28 -8.63 -14.27 16.59
N PRO A 29 -8.38 -15.46 16.00
CA PRO A 29 -9.46 -16.33 15.50
C PRO A 29 -10.39 -16.84 16.60
N LEU A 30 -10.03 -16.68 17.87
CA LEU A 30 -10.86 -17.04 19.01
C LEU A 30 -11.68 -15.86 19.55
N ALA A 31 -11.41 -14.63 19.07
CA ALA A 31 -12.18 -13.47 19.50
C ALA A 31 -13.63 -13.55 19.01
N THR A 32 -14.55 -13.32 19.93
CA THR A 32 -15.99 -13.28 19.65
C THR A 32 -16.57 -11.88 19.78
N VAL A 33 -15.76 -10.94 20.29
CA VAL A 33 -16.09 -9.51 20.42
C VAL A 33 -14.88 -8.69 20.03
N ASP A 34 -15.06 -7.80 19.07
CA ASP A 34 -14.05 -6.81 18.71
C ASP A 34 -13.89 -5.80 19.85
N ASP A 35 -12.66 -5.61 20.32
CA ASP A 35 -12.31 -4.67 21.37
C ASP A 35 -11.66 -3.38 20.84
N GLY A 36 -11.64 -3.20 19.51
CA GLY A 36 -11.02 -2.05 18.84
C GLY A 36 -9.50 -2.09 18.83
N SER A 37 -8.87 -3.23 19.18
CA SER A 37 -7.41 -3.38 19.23
C SER A 37 -6.80 -3.76 17.88
N CYS A 38 -7.59 -3.82 16.80
CA CYS A 38 -7.07 -4.22 15.50
C CYS A 38 -5.90 -3.33 15.06
N ASP A 39 -4.77 -3.95 14.82
CA ASP A 39 -3.54 -3.29 14.35
C ASP A 39 -3.27 -3.69 12.91
N PHE A 40 -3.26 -2.68 12.03
CA PHE A 40 -2.97 -2.83 10.61
C PHE A 40 -1.60 -2.24 10.23
N CYS A 41 -0.91 -1.61 11.20
CA CYS A 41 0.32 -0.87 10.94
C CYS A 41 1.59 -1.57 11.45
N SER A 42 1.46 -2.39 12.50
CA SER A 42 2.61 -3.10 13.11
C SER A 42 2.80 -4.51 12.53
N CYS A 43 2.15 -4.83 11.44
CA CYS A 43 2.39 -6.12 10.80
C CYS A 43 3.87 -6.19 10.42
N SER A 44 4.63 -6.91 11.23
CA SER A 44 5.78 -7.59 10.65
C SER A 44 5.18 -8.54 9.63
N TYR A 45 5.08 -8.14 8.37
CA TYR A 45 4.75 -9.04 7.30
C TYR A 45 5.81 -10.12 7.27
N GLY A 46 5.63 -11.12 8.12
CA GLY A 46 6.36 -12.36 8.07
C GLY A 46 6.09 -12.96 6.71
N THR A 47 7.07 -12.84 5.85
CA THR A 47 7.38 -13.73 4.73
C THR A 47 6.21 -14.53 4.18
N TRP A 48 5.41 -13.93 3.31
CA TRP A 48 4.47 -14.66 2.46
C TRP A 48 5.19 -15.43 1.34
N PHE A 49 6.51 -15.30 1.25
CA PHE A 49 7.36 -16.09 0.38
C PHE A 49 8.55 -16.62 1.18
N GLU A 50 8.37 -17.79 1.82
CA GLU A 50 9.52 -18.61 2.17
C GLU A 50 10.12 -19.20 0.89
N THR A 51 10.79 -18.37 0.12
CA THR A 51 11.86 -18.84 -0.73
C THR A 51 13.16 -18.57 0.03
N SER A 52 13.96 -19.58 0.19
CA SER A 52 15.25 -19.58 0.88
C SER A 52 16.34 -18.75 0.18
N GLU A 53 15.96 -17.71 -0.55
CA GLU A 53 16.84 -16.81 -1.29
C GLU A 53 16.45 -15.35 -1.01
N ALA A 54 17.38 -14.43 -1.03
CA ALA A 54 17.35 -13.04 -0.62
C ALA A 54 15.96 -12.38 -0.78
N ALA A 55 15.41 -11.92 0.34
CA ALA A 55 13.99 -11.61 0.44
C ALA A 55 13.61 -10.38 -0.37
N TYR A 56 12.65 -10.53 -1.26
CA TYR A 56 11.83 -9.40 -1.73
C TYR A 56 11.01 -8.89 -0.56
N GLY A 57 10.82 -7.59 -0.46
CA GLY A 57 10.09 -6.99 0.65
C GLY A 57 9.49 -5.65 0.26
N VAL A 58 8.76 -5.08 1.21
CA VAL A 58 8.19 -3.74 1.07
C VAL A 58 8.73 -2.87 2.19
N GLU A 59 9.19 -1.67 1.85
CA GLU A 59 9.64 -0.63 2.78
C GLU A 59 8.73 0.57 2.67
N ILE A 60 8.32 1.13 3.81
CA ILE A 60 7.52 2.34 3.87
C ILE A 60 8.36 3.43 4.53
N GLU A 61 8.57 4.54 3.83
CA GLU A 61 9.28 5.71 4.31
C GLU A 61 8.30 6.86 4.57
N ALA A 62 8.30 7.40 5.79
CA ALA A 62 7.59 8.65 6.08
C ALA A 62 8.41 9.82 5.54
N VAL A 63 7.88 10.52 4.54
CA VAL A 63 8.56 11.61 3.84
C VAL A 63 8.27 12.96 4.46
N ALA A 64 7.01 13.19 4.85
CA ALA A 64 6.58 14.45 5.46
C ALA A 64 5.41 14.23 6.41
N GLU A 65 5.47 14.88 7.57
CA GLU A 65 4.36 14.98 8.52
C GLU A 65 3.75 16.38 8.42
N HIS A 66 2.45 16.45 8.22
CA HIS A 66 1.74 17.70 8.02
C HIS A 66 1.02 18.13 9.30
N SER A 67 1.45 19.26 9.88
CA SER A 67 0.86 19.83 11.11
C SER A 67 -0.07 21.00 10.86
N GLU A 68 -0.10 21.54 9.64
CA GLU A 68 -0.85 22.74 9.28
C GLU A 68 -1.51 22.60 7.90
N GLY A 69 -2.47 23.47 7.59
CA GLY A 69 -3.16 23.54 6.31
C GLY A 69 -4.13 22.37 6.07
N ASP A 70 -4.47 22.14 4.81
CA ASP A 70 -5.47 21.16 4.39
C ASP A 70 -5.01 19.71 4.62
N LEU A 71 -3.70 19.48 4.70
CA LEU A 71 -3.10 18.17 4.99
C LEU A 71 -2.85 17.94 6.49
N SER A 72 -3.28 18.86 7.36
CA SER A 72 -3.02 18.75 8.80
C SER A 72 -3.47 17.41 9.38
N GLY A 73 -2.55 16.73 10.06
CA GLY A 73 -2.76 15.39 10.63
C GLY A 73 -2.52 14.23 9.68
N MET A 74 -2.16 14.50 8.41
CA MET A 74 -1.76 13.48 7.45
C MET A 74 -0.24 13.30 7.45
N THR A 75 0.20 12.15 6.96
CA THR A 75 1.62 11.86 6.72
C THR A 75 1.77 11.38 5.28
N THR A 76 2.72 11.97 4.57
CA THR A 76 3.10 11.50 3.23
C THR A 76 4.09 10.36 3.36
N TYR A 77 3.79 9.25 2.69
CA TYR A 77 4.63 8.07 2.65
C TYR A 77 5.12 7.78 1.23
N ARG A 78 6.29 7.17 1.13
CA ARG A 78 6.76 6.45 -0.05
C ARG A 78 6.76 4.96 0.24
N LEU A 79 6.28 4.19 -0.71
CA LEU A 79 6.29 2.73 -0.67
C LEU A 79 7.33 2.24 -1.67
N TYR A 80 8.28 1.44 -1.20
CA TYR A 80 9.31 0.85 -2.02
C TYR A 80 9.19 -0.67 -2.03
N LEU A 81 9.46 -1.26 -3.19
CA LEU A 81 9.75 -2.69 -3.27
C LEU A 81 11.25 -2.88 -3.06
N THR A 82 11.64 -3.67 -2.07
CA THR A 82 13.04 -4.05 -1.86
C THR A 82 13.32 -5.36 -2.59
N VAL A 83 14.50 -5.43 -3.20
CA VAL A 83 14.91 -6.54 -4.07
C VAL A 83 16.32 -7.04 -3.70
N PRO A 84 16.67 -8.30 -4.02
CA PRO A 84 17.96 -8.87 -3.64
C PRO A 84 19.17 -8.25 -4.30
N SER A 85 19.03 -7.70 -5.51
CA SER A 85 20.15 -7.23 -6.31
C SER A 85 19.92 -5.83 -6.87
N GLU A 86 20.98 -5.02 -6.91
CA GLU A 86 20.97 -3.70 -7.55
C GLU A 86 20.64 -3.71 -9.05
N ASN A 87 20.75 -4.89 -9.68
CA ASN A 87 20.46 -5.08 -11.08
C ASN A 87 19.06 -5.69 -11.33
N ASP A 88 18.30 -5.93 -10.28
CA ASP A 88 16.93 -6.39 -10.44
C ASP A 88 16.06 -5.29 -11.05
N GLU A 89 15.16 -5.69 -11.92
CA GLU A 89 14.27 -4.80 -12.66
C GLU A 89 12.82 -5.13 -12.34
N ILE A 90 12.04 -4.09 -11.99
CA ILE A 90 10.60 -4.16 -11.84
C ILE A 90 9.96 -3.44 -13.00
N THR A 91 9.13 -4.16 -13.75
CA THR A 91 8.46 -3.62 -14.93
C THR A 91 6.97 -3.44 -14.75
N SER A 92 6.36 -4.07 -13.73
CA SER A 92 4.92 -3.94 -13.51
C SER A 92 4.51 -4.27 -12.08
N PHE A 93 3.39 -3.65 -11.68
CA PHE A 93 2.57 -4.04 -10.54
C PHE A 93 1.19 -4.40 -11.08
N THR A 94 0.80 -5.65 -10.94
CA THR A 94 -0.46 -6.18 -11.46
C THR A 94 -1.16 -7.06 -10.45
N GLY A 95 -2.48 -7.08 -10.50
CA GLY A 95 -3.31 -7.99 -9.73
C GLY A 95 -4.33 -8.69 -10.62
N ASN A 96 -4.83 -9.83 -10.20
CA ASN A 96 -5.90 -10.58 -10.84
C ASN A 96 -6.70 -11.37 -9.79
N ASP A 97 -7.64 -12.21 -10.24
CA ASP A 97 -8.49 -13.04 -9.38
C ASP A 97 -7.75 -14.17 -8.65
N GLU A 98 -6.55 -14.55 -9.11
CA GLU A 98 -5.70 -15.54 -8.45
C GLU A 98 -4.70 -14.88 -7.47
N PHE A 99 -4.16 -13.71 -7.87
CA PHE A 99 -3.18 -12.94 -7.11
C PHE A 99 -3.62 -11.48 -7.04
N ALA A 100 -4.45 -11.17 -6.06
CA ALA A 100 -4.97 -9.82 -5.91
C ALA A 100 -3.88 -8.83 -5.46
N LEU A 101 -3.86 -7.64 -6.08
CA LEU A 101 -3.07 -6.50 -5.63
C LEU A 101 -3.98 -5.54 -4.86
N SER A 102 -3.63 -5.23 -3.62
CA SER A 102 -4.38 -4.26 -2.82
C SER A 102 -3.46 -3.15 -2.32
N LEU A 103 -3.96 -1.91 -2.39
CA LEU A 103 -3.37 -0.75 -1.74
C LEU A 103 -4.43 -0.08 -0.88
N ALA A 104 -4.18 -0.06 0.43
CA ALA A 104 -5.15 0.42 1.39
C ALA A 104 -4.54 1.42 2.37
N THR A 105 -5.37 2.35 2.83
CA THR A 105 -5.07 3.28 3.90
C THR A 105 -6.20 3.27 4.93
N THR A 106 -5.88 3.60 6.17
CA THR A 106 -6.88 3.73 7.26
C THR A 106 -7.66 5.04 7.20
N THR A 107 -7.27 5.96 6.30
CA THR A 107 -7.93 7.25 6.10
C THR A 107 -8.34 7.40 4.62
N SER A 108 -7.70 8.29 3.90
CA SER A 108 -7.87 8.47 2.45
C SER A 108 -6.53 8.84 1.84
N PHE A 109 -6.34 8.51 0.58
CA PHE A 109 -5.26 9.08 -0.22
C PHE A 109 -5.61 10.53 -0.54
N TYR A 110 -4.65 11.44 -0.36
CA TYR A 110 -4.85 12.82 -0.79
C TYR A 110 -4.76 12.89 -2.32
N GLN A 111 -5.74 13.54 -2.94
CA GLN A 111 -5.79 13.75 -4.38
C GLN A 111 -6.06 15.22 -4.67
N GLU A 112 -5.17 15.84 -5.45
CA GLU A 112 -5.34 17.22 -5.92
C GLU A 112 -6.21 17.25 -7.18
N LEU A 113 -7.38 17.85 -7.08
CA LEU A 113 -8.43 17.73 -8.08
C LEU A 113 -8.13 18.39 -9.45
N ILE A 114 -7.19 19.34 -9.50
CA ILE A 114 -7.03 20.18 -10.70
C ILE A 114 -5.77 19.80 -11.49
N PHE A 115 -4.68 19.49 -10.81
CA PHE A 115 -3.36 19.27 -11.40
C PHE A 115 -2.69 17.99 -10.91
N GLY A 116 -3.43 17.16 -10.18
CA GLY A 116 -3.03 15.83 -9.72
C GLY A 116 -3.45 14.73 -10.70
N GLY A 117 -3.19 13.48 -10.32
CA GLY A 117 -3.63 12.32 -11.08
C GLY A 117 -2.99 11.02 -10.62
N VAL A 118 -3.43 9.92 -11.23
CA VAL A 118 -3.02 8.55 -10.86
C VAL A 118 -1.51 8.33 -11.00
N THR A 119 -0.84 9.07 -11.87
CA THR A 119 0.59 8.92 -12.19
C THR A 119 1.32 10.25 -12.07
N PRO A 120 2.65 10.25 -11.83
CA PRO A 120 3.42 11.47 -11.71
C PRO A 120 3.46 12.31 -12.99
N GLU A 121 3.20 11.74 -14.17
CA GLU A 121 3.10 12.47 -15.44
C GLU A 121 2.12 13.66 -15.37
N ASN A 122 1.05 13.50 -14.59
CA ASN A 122 0.02 14.52 -14.44
C ASN A 122 0.40 15.65 -13.49
N ILE A 123 1.47 15.50 -12.69
CA ILE A 123 1.90 16.50 -11.72
C ILE A 123 2.59 17.66 -12.42
N SER A 124 1.92 18.81 -12.43
CA SER A 124 2.52 20.03 -12.98
C SER A 124 3.51 20.64 -11.99
N VAL A 125 4.80 20.36 -12.16
CA VAL A 125 5.88 20.92 -11.31
C VAL A 125 5.82 22.45 -11.25
N GLY A 126 5.43 23.11 -12.36
CA GLY A 126 5.26 24.56 -12.40
C GLY A 126 4.07 25.07 -11.59
N ALA A 127 3.06 24.23 -11.34
CA ALA A 127 1.89 24.60 -10.54
C ALA A 127 2.14 24.50 -9.03
N ILE A 128 3.13 23.74 -8.57
CA ILE A 128 3.46 23.55 -7.14
C ILE A 128 3.70 24.89 -6.44
N GLY A 129 4.28 25.87 -7.13
CA GLY A 129 4.50 27.20 -6.59
C GLY A 129 3.21 27.97 -6.25
N PHE A 130 2.08 27.59 -6.84
CA PHE A 130 0.75 28.20 -6.62
C PHE A 130 -0.17 27.28 -5.82
N ILE A 131 0.05 25.98 -5.93
CA ILE A 131 -0.71 24.91 -5.24
C ILE A 131 0.29 24.02 -4.52
N PRO A 132 0.80 24.42 -3.33
CA PRO A 132 1.86 23.68 -2.64
C PRO A 132 1.50 22.22 -2.31
N ASN A 133 0.22 21.95 -2.04
CA ASN A 133 -0.26 20.60 -1.70
C ASN A 133 -0.12 19.62 -2.87
N LEU A 134 -0.02 20.10 -4.11
CA LEU A 134 0.24 19.25 -5.28
C LEU A 134 1.53 18.43 -5.17
N ALA A 135 2.50 18.91 -4.40
CA ALA A 135 3.74 18.16 -4.11
C ALA A 135 3.51 16.87 -3.29
N TYR A 136 2.31 16.74 -2.71
CA TYR A 136 1.89 15.62 -1.85
C TYR A 136 0.70 14.85 -2.41
N ASP A 137 0.40 15.08 -3.68
CA ASP A 137 -0.60 14.28 -4.40
C ASP A 137 -0.23 12.80 -4.35
N SER A 138 -1.24 11.93 -4.28
CA SER A 138 -1.00 10.49 -4.23
C SER A 138 -1.01 9.92 -5.64
N TRP A 139 0.06 9.27 -6.04
CA TRP A 139 0.19 8.67 -7.36
C TRP A 139 0.94 7.33 -7.29
N VAL A 140 0.76 6.50 -8.32
CA VAL A 140 1.48 5.24 -8.50
C VAL A 140 2.58 5.40 -9.53
N THR A 141 3.70 4.74 -9.30
CA THR A 141 4.87 4.80 -10.18
C THR A 141 5.70 3.51 -10.12
N ILE A 142 6.80 3.53 -10.85
CA ILE A 142 7.91 2.58 -10.72
C ILE A 142 9.20 3.42 -10.75
N GLY A 143 9.87 3.51 -9.62
CA GLY A 143 11.20 4.10 -9.47
C GLY A 143 11.32 5.60 -9.73
N LEU A 144 10.22 6.38 -9.62
CA LEU A 144 10.23 7.82 -9.82
C LEU A 144 9.79 8.58 -8.57
N ASP A 145 10.38 9.76 -8.36
CA ASP A 145 10.02 10.74 -7.33
C ASP A 145 9.15 11.90 -7.87
N GLY A 146 8.73 11.83 -9.11
CA GLY A 146 7.96 12.85 -9.82
C GLY A 146 7.83 12.50 -11.30
N PRO A 147 7.42 13.44 -12.16
CA PRO A 147 7.36 13.21 -13.60
C PRO A 147 8.70 12.76 -14.19
N ALA A 148 8.66 11.76 -15.07
CA ALA A 148 9.86 11.18 -15.68
C ALA A 148 10.68 12.22 -16.45
N VAL A 149 11.99 12.08 -16.34
CA VAL A 149 12.96 12.87 -17.12
C VAL A 149 13.77 11.90 -18.00
N SER A 150 13.69 12.11 -19.33
CA SER A 150 14.39 11.22 -20.28
C SER A 150 15.83 10.91 -19.83
N PRO A 151 16.29 9.65 -19.79
CA PRO A 151 15.69 8.44 -20.42
C PRO A 151 14.69 7.63 -19.56
N GLU A 152 14.26 8.14 -18.43
CA GLU A 152 13.19 7.55 -17.61
C GLU A 152 11.84 7.55 -18.34
N ALA A 153 10.89 6.78 -17.88
CA ALA A 153 9.52 6.76 -18.40
C ALA A 153 8.48 6.71 -17.28
N ASP A 154 7.43 7.49 -17.43
CA ASP A 154 6.23 7.37 -16.61
C ASP A 154 5.54 6.02 -16.85
N VAL A 155 4.79 5.56 -15.87
CA VAL A 155 4.06 4.30 -15.99
C VAL A 155 2.87 4.42 -16.92
N SER A 156 2.59 3.34 -17.65
CA SER A 156 1.35 3.16 -18.39
C SER A 156 0.35 2.37 -17.56
N LEU A 157 -0.92 2.76 -17.59
CA LEU A 157 -1.98 2.10 -16.83
C LEU A 157 -2.60 0.97 -17.67
N LEU A 158 -2.76 -0.21 -17.03
CA LEU A 158 -3.63 -1.26 -17.56
C LEU A 158 -5.09 -0.96 -17.19
N PRO A 159 -6.04 -1.25 -18.10
CA PRO A 159 -7.45 -0.94 -17.86
C PRO A 159 -7.99 -1.60 -16.60
N GLY A 160 -8.79 -0.84 -15.83
CA GLY A 160 -9.44 -1.30 -14.60
C GLY A 160 -10.11 -0.15 -13.86
N SER A 161 -11.04 -0.45 -12.97
CA SER A 161 -11.73 0.56 -12.14
C SER A 161 -10.85 1.10 -11.00
N TRP A 162 -9.75 0.42 -10.70
CA TRP A 162 -8.87 0.76 -9.58
C TRP A 162 -8.32 2.18 -9.66
N ALA A 163 -7.97 2.65 -10.87
CA ALA A 163 -7.41 3.98 -11.07
C ALA A 163 -8.40 5.08 -10.64
N SER A 164 -9.67 4.98 -11.05
CA SER A 164 -10.70 5.93 -10.62
C SER A 164 -11.03 5.84 -9.14
N THR A 165 -10.99 4.65 -8.55
CA THR A 165 -11.14 4.46 -7.11
C THR A 165 -10.01 5.17 -6.35
N PHE A 166 -8.78 4.99 -6.81
CA PHE A 166 -7.62 5.66 -6.23
C PHE A 166 -7.67 7.18 -6.37
N GLU A 167 -8.08 7.71 -7.55
CA GLU A 167 -8.27 9.17 -7.77
C GLU A 167 -9.37 9.76 -6.88
N ASN A 168 -10.32 8.97 -6.42
CA ASN A 168 -11.30 9.39 -5.42
C ASN A 168 -10.75 9.38 -3.98
N GLY A 169 -9.49 9.05 -3.79
CA GLY A 169 -8.84 8.96 -2.48
C GLY A 169 -9.14 7.67 -1.73
N GLU A 170 -9.73 6.68 -2.38
CA GLU A 170 -10.18 5.43 -1.77
C GLU A 170 -9.12 4.32 -1.91
N SER A 171 -9.10 3.41 -0.95
CA SER A 171 -8.37 2.15 -1.05
C SER A 171 -8.91 1.30 -2.19
N PHE A 172 -8.04 0.58 -2.89
CA PHE A 172 -8.45 -0.26 -4.01
C PHE A 172 -7.86 -1.67 -3.94
N THR A 173 -8.55 -2.58 -4.62
CA THR A 173 -8.08 -3.94 -4.88
C THR A 173 -8.26 -4.25 -6.35
N ILE A 174 -7.25 -4.89 -6.93
CA ILE A 174 -7.27 -5.43 -8.29
C ILE A 174 -7.36 -6.93 -8.16
N ASP A 175 -8.54 -7.48 -8.42
CA ASP A 175 -8.89 -8.90 -8.28
C ASP A 175 -9.75 -9.41 -9.45
N ASP A 176 -9.72 -8.69 -10.56
CA ASP A 176 -10.48 -9.06 -11.77
C ASP A 176 -9.78 -10.17 -12.59
N GLY A 177 -10.58 -10.94 -13.34
CA GLY A 177 -10.09 -12.10 -14.08
C GLY A 177 -9.25 -11.75 -15.32
N LEU A 178 -9.13 -10.48 -15.71
CA LEU A 178 -8.27 -10.03 -16.80
C LEU A 178 -6.91 -9.59 -16.31
N GLY A 179 -6.84 -9.13 -15.07
CA GLY A 179 -5.69 -8.47 -14.51
C GLY A 179 -5.56 -7.01 -14.95
N SER A 180 -5.23 -6.15 -14.00
CA SER A 180 -4.94 -4.75 -14.27
C SER A 180 -3.81 -4.23 -13.37
N GLY A 181 -3.43 -2.95 -13.49
CA GLY A 181 -2.31 -2.38 -12.75
C GLY A 181 -1.59 -1.29 -13.53
N TRP A 182 -0.27 -1.19 -13.34
CA TRP A 182 0.58 -0.23 -14.07
C TRP A 182 1.92 -0.86 -14.42
N TYR A 183 2.57 -0.35 -15.46
CA TYR A 183 3.81 -0.92 -15.98
C TYR A 183 4.68 0.14 -16.69
N ILE A 184 5.96 -0.22 -16.82
CA ILE A 184 6.92 0.41 -17.74
C ILE A 184 7.47 -0.65 -18.69
N LEU A 185 8.09 -0.21 -19.78
CA LEU A 185 8.73 -1.17 -20.71
C LEU A 185 10.03 -1.71 -20.09
N PRO A 186 10.34 -3.02 -20.33
CA PRO A 186 11.61 -3.58 -19.92
C PRO A 186 12.82 -2.79 -20.45
N GLY A 187 13.84 -2.63 -19.60
CA GLY A 187 15.02 -1.84 -19.90
C GLY A 187 14.86 -0.33 -19.65
N THR A 188 13.74 0.09 -19.08
CA THR A 188 13.55 1.48 -18.64
C THR A 188 14.40 1.74 -17.39
N PRO A 189 15.25 2.79 -17.34
CA PRO A 189 16.23 2.99 -16.28
C PRO A 189 15.64 3.07 -14.86
N ASN A 190 14.47 3.68 -14.71
CA ASN A 190 13.80 3.81 -13.42
C ASN A 190 13.16 2.50 -12.90
N GLY A 191 13.14 1.45 -13.72
CA GLY A 191 12.75 0.09 -13.29
C GLY A 191 13.86 -0.67 -12.58
N VAL A 192 15.11 -0.18 -12.62
CA VAL A 192 16.27 -0.85 -12.03
C VAL A 192 16.50 -0.37 -10.61
N ALA A 193 16.68 -1.32 -9.69
CA ALA A 193 16.77 -1.04 -8.26
C ALA A 193 17.96 -0.16 -7.83
N GLY A 194 19.08 -0.26 -8.54
CA GLY A 194 20.29 0.48 -8.21
C GLY A 194 20.89 0.09 -6.84
N THR A 195 21.80 0.92 -6.36
CA THR A 195 22.63 0.64 -5.17
C THR A 195 21.85 0.53 -3.85
N LEU A 196 20.61 1.02 -3.81
CA LEU A 196 19.75 0.92 -2.63
C LEU A 196 18.96 -0.39 -2.59
N ASN A 197 19.03 -1.21 -3.66
CA ASN A 197 18.25 -2.44 -3.82
C ASN A 197 16.74 -2.21 -3.60
N ARG A 198 16.22 -1.07 -4.06
CA ARG A 198 14.80 -0.71 -3.92
C ARG A 198 14.32 0.13 -5.10
N ILE A 199 13.06 -0.01 -5.44
CA ILE A 199 12.35 0.66 -6.54
C ILE A 199 11.07 1.30 -6.01
#